data_3349b16d20b0c4fb14ff2ae2ae0b1fdb
#
_entry.id   3349b16d20b0c4fb14ff2ae2ae0b1fdb
#
_cell.length_a   1.000
_cell.length_b   1.000
_cell.length_c   1.000
_cell.angle_alpha   90.00
_cell.angle_beta   90.00
_cell.angle_gamma   90.00
#
_symmetry.space_group_name_H-M   'P 1'
#
loop_
_entity.id
_entity.type
_entity.pdbx_description
1 polymer ?
#
loop_
_entity_poly.entity_id
_entity_poly.type
_entity_poly.pdbx_seq_one_letter_code
_entity_poly.pdbx_strand_id
1 'polypeptide(L)'
;RLAAMVLGGMPERLALNHEWLWRGVNRNREPEKSAHQLPVVRQLLLAGSYQEGTRRGNEAFGGGGGTSGAPNRVDPYQPAGDLCFELTHGEVSEYRRELDLASGLVRIAYAADGSRFRREYLAHLAHDLILVHLAADRPFGGSFWLQRIEDADCFLHLDTSPERLALDGQFDGGIGFRVEAGVQVEGGSCRVDGDRVVVEDVSSVLVAVDIGTSAQGRGPARECADHALSHTNWEDLKRENRPVYEKLYGGLVLEVNTPQAEELPWKKILEEALLT
;
A
#
# COMPACT_ATOMS: atom_id res chain seq x y z
N ARG A 1 -9.40 5.35 -0.67
CA ARG A 1 -9.01 4.32 0.31
C ARG A 1 -7.54 4.03 0.22
N LEU A 2 -6.94 3.64 1.35
CA LEU A 2 -5.54 3.25 1.44
C LEU A 2 -5.35 1.78 1.07
N ALA A 3 -4.14 1.47 0.63
CA ALA A 3 -3.66 0.11 0.47
C ALA A 3 -2.17 0.04 0.83
N ALA A 4 -1.75 -1.10 1.36
CA ALA A 4 -0.35 -1.39 1.62
C ALA A 4 0.01 -2.79 1.17
N MET A 5 1.20 -2.94 0.62
CA MET A 5 1.79 -4.24 0.33
C MET A 5 2.87 -4.54 1.36
N VAL A 6 2.64 -5.57 2.18
CA VAL A 6 3.60 -6.05 3.17
C VAL A 6 4.60 -6.96 2.48
N LEU A 7 5.87 -6.60 2.44
CA LEU A 7 6.90 -7.42 1.79
C LEU A 7 7.45 -8.52 2.69
N GLY A 8 7.45 -8.30 4.00
CA GLY A 8 7.88 -9.30 4.98
C GLY A 8 9.39 -9.46 5.08
N GLY A 9 10.15 -8.46 4.65
CA GLY A 9 11.60 -8.44 4.68
C GLY A 9 12.21 -8.06 6.03
N MET A 10 13.54 -8.02 6.06
CA MET A 10 14.34 -7.51 7.16
C MET A 10 15.54 -6.77 6.57
N PRO A 11 15.50 -5.42 6.55
CA PRO A 11 14.40 -4.55 7.04
C PRO A 11 13.07 -4.75 6.34
N GLU A 12 11.99 -4.41 7.03
CA GLU A 12 10.64 -4.43 6.45
C GLU A 12 10.41 -3.22 5.57
N ARG A 13 9.57 -3.42 4.57
CA ARG A 13 9.08 -2.37 3.68
C ARG A 13 7.58 -2.58 3.40
N LEU A 14 6.78 -1.60 3.75
CA LEU A 14 5.38 -1.52 3.35
C LEU A 14 5.25 -0.54 2.20
N ALA A 15 4.94 -1.03 1.01
CA ALA A 15 4.66 -0.15 -0.12
C ALA A 15 3.24 0.42 0.01
N LEU A 16 3.14 1.74 0.14
CA LEU A 16 1.92 2.46 0.46
C LEU A 16 1.29 3.05 -0.80
N ASN A 17 -0.03 2.95 -0.89
CA ASN A 17 -0.81 3.44 -2.01
C ASN A 17 -2.11 4.10 -1.54
N HIS A 18 -2.62 5.02 -2.37
CA HIS A 18 -3.92 5.65 -2.18
C HIS A 18 -4.67 5.74 -3.50
N GLU A 19 -5.97 5.38 -3.55
CA GLU A 19 -6.77 5.29 -4.77
C GLU A 19 -6.84 6.58 -5.61
N TRP A 20 -6.64 7.74 -4.97
CA TRP A 20 -6.67 9.05 -5.61
C TRP A 20 -5.28 9.62 -5.93
N LEU A 21 -4.23 8.82 -5.76
CA LEU A 21 -2.87 9.29 -6.01
C LEU A 21 -2.45 9.09 -7.47
N TRP A 22 -2.91 10.00 -8.30
CA TRP A 22 -2.55 10.11 -9.71
C TRP A 22 -1.68 11.37 -9.91
N ARG A 23 -0.74 11.33 -10.85
CA ARG A 23 0.21 12.43 -11.02
C ARG A 23 -0.44 13.77 -11.31
N GLY A 24 -1.47 13.79 -12.14
CA GLY A 24 -2.14 15.00 -12.58
C GLY A 24 -3.46 15.25 -11.89
N VAL A 25 -4.02 16.43 -12.15
CA VAL A 25 -5.37 16.78 -11.77
C VAL A 25 -6.40 16.20 -12.75
N ASN A 26 -7.64 16.05 -12.30
CA ASN A 26 -8.73 15.65 -13.19
C ASN A 26 -8.94 16.73 -14.27
N ARG A 27 -8.75 16.34 -15.51
CA ARG A 27 -8.90 17.19 -16.70
C ARG A 27 -10.03 16.64 -17.56
N ASN A 28 -10.78 17.53 -18.22
CA ASN A 28 -11.69 17.07 -19.26
C ASN A 28 -10.87 16.50 -20.43
N ARG A 29 -11.00 15.20 -20.65
CA ARG A 29 -10.29 14.46 -21.69
C ARG A 29 -11.28 13.78 -22.63
N GLU A 30 -12.43 14.41 -22.87
CA GLU A 30 -13.36 13.89 -23.85
C GLU A 30 -12.64 13.69 -25.19
N PRO A 31 -12.68 12.47 -25.74
CA PRO A 31 -12.08 12.23 -27.05
C PRO A 31 -12.86 13.04 -28.09
N GLU A 32 -12.15 13.56 -29.09
CA GLU A 32 -12.82 14.12 -30.26
C GLU A 32 -13.77 13.08 -30.86
N LYS A 33 -14.87 13.55 -31.47
CA LYS A 33 -15.87 12.67 -32.12
C LYS A 33 -15.25 11.96 -33.32
N SER A 34 -14.54 10.86 -33.08
CA SER A 34 -13.73 10.13 -34.06
C SER A 34 -14.44 8.89 -34.65
N ALA A 35 -15.73 8.67 -34.34
CA ALA A 35 -16.46 7.49 -34.81
C ALA A 35 -16.38 7.27 -36.33
N HIS A 36 -16.27 8.35 -37.14
CA HIS A 36 -16.13 8.32 -38.59
C HIS A 36 -14.81 7.66 -39.05
N GLN A 37 -13.79 7.57 -38.19
CA GLN A 37 -12.52 6.91 -38.51
C GLN A 37 -12.58 5.37 -38.38
N LEU A 38 -13.59 4.83 -37.68
CA LEU A 38 -13.71 3.41 -37.43
C LEU A 38 -13.72 2.54 -38.69
N PRO A 39 -14.41 2.90 -39.78
CA PRO A 39 -14.38 2.13 -41.04
C PRO A 39 -12.98 2.05 -41.63
N VAL A 40 -12.21 3.14 -41.58
CA VAL A 40 -10.84 3.19 -42.12
C VAL A 40 -9.92 2.27 -41.31
N VAL A 41 -9.99 2.32 -39.98
CA VAL A 41 -9.20 1.44 -39.10
C VAL A 41 -9.54 -0.02 -39.36
N ARG A 42 -10.82 -0.36 -39.48
CA ARG A 42 -11.26 -1.73 -39.80
C ARG A 42 -10.72 -2.21 -41.15
N GLN A 43 -10.78 -1.38 -42.18
CA GLN A 43 -10.25 -1.74 -43.51
C GLN A 43 -8.74 -2.04 -43.46
N LEU A 44 -7.97 -1.23 -42.76
CA LEU A 44 -6.54 -1.45 -42.59
C LEU A 44 -6.25 -2.77 -41.85
N LEU A 45 -6.97 -3.06 -40.77
CA LEU A 45 -6.79 -4.31 -40.05
C LEU A 45 -7.19 -5.53 -40.86
N LEU A 46 -8.30 -5.48 -41.60
CA LEU A 46 -8.75 -6.55 -42.49
C LEU A 46 -7.83 -6.76 -43.67
N ALA A 47 -7.16 -5.72 -44.16
CA ALA A 47 -6.15 -5.79 -45.22
C ALA A 47 -4.78 -6.28 -44.72
N GLY A 48 -4.62 -6.62 -43.42
CA GLY A 48 -3.34 -7.06 -42.85
C GLY A 48 -2.37 -5.91 -42.54
N SER A 49 -2.76 -4.66 -42.74
CA SER A 49 -1.95 -3.47 -42.43
C SER A 49 -2.04 -3.12 -40.94
N TYR A 50 -1.66 -4.08 -40.06
CA TYR A 50 -1.85 -3.98 -38.61
C TYR A 50 -1.15 -2.78 -37.98
N GLN A 51 0.08 -2.48 -38.43
CA GLN A 51 0.85 -1.37 -37.87
C GLN A 51 0.17 -0.02 -38.13
N GLU A 52 -0.28 0.22 -39.36
CA GLU A 52 -0.98 1.45 -39.73
C GLU A 52 -2.39 1.49 -39.13
N GLY A 53 -3.09 0.35 -39.06
CA GLY A 53 -4.39 0.24 -38.39
C GLY A 53 -4.30 0.58 -36.91
N THR A 54 -3.27 0.08 -36.21
CA THR A 54 -3.01 0.39 -34.79
C THR A 54 -2.65 1.86 -34.61
N ARG A 55 -1.78 2.42 -35.46
CA ARG A 55 -1.43 3.84 -35.39
C ARG A 55 -2.67 4.73 -35.54
N ARG A 56 -3.46 4.48 -36.55
CA ARG A 56 -4.73 5.21 -36.82
C ARG A 56 -5.74 5.04 -35.68
N GLY A 57 -5.86 3.82 -35.17
CA GLY A 57 -6.73 3.54 -34.02
C GLY A 57 -6.35 4.34 -32.76
N ASN A 58 -5.05 4.38 -32.48
CA ASN A 58 -4.52 5.16 -31.35
C ASN A 58 -4.73 6.67 -31.53
N GLU A 59 -4.51 7.19 -32.73
CA GLU A 59 -4.77 8.60 -33.05
C GLU A 59 -6.25 8.97 -32.93
N ALA A 60 -7.12 8.10 -33.44
CA ALA A 60 -8.55 8.37 -33.50
C ALA A 60 -9.29 8.12 -32.16
N PHE A 61 -8.88 7.10 -31.40
CA PHE A 61 -9.63 6.60 -30.25
C PHE A 61 -8.84 6.58 -28.94
N GLY A 62 -7.55 6.93 -28.97
CA GLY A 62 -6.69 6.95 -27.77
C GLY A 62 -7.03 8.07 -26.77
N GLY A 63 -8.10 8.83 -27.02
CA GLY A 63 -8.48 10.00 -26.22
C GLY A 63 -7.46 11.12 -26.30
N GLY A 64 -7.72 12.23 -25.64
CA GLY A 64 -6.78 13.36 -25.53
C GLY A 64 -5.46 13.02 -24.84
N GLY A 65 -5.18 11.74 -24.60
CA GLY A 65 -3.99 11.29 -23.89
C GLY A 65 -3.15 10.22 -24.58
N GLY A 66 -3.69 9.47 -25.53
CA GLY A 66 -2.98 8.38 -26.22
C GLY A 66 -2.17 7.46 -25.29
N THR A 67 -1.87 6.26 -25.73
CA THR A 67 -1.00 5.32 -25.00
C THR A 67 0.50 5.55 -25.24
N SER A 68 0.89 6.53 -26.05
CA SER A 68 2.22 6.64 -26.65
C SER A 68 3.13 7.75 -26.12
N GLY A 69 2.79 8.38 -24.99
CA GLY A 69 3.70 9.37 -24.41
C GLY A 69 3.58 10.81 -24.94
N ALA A 70 2.59 11.12 -25.74
CA ALA A 70 2.28 12.48 -26.15
C ALA A 70 1.77 13.34 -24.99
N PRO A 71 1.82 14.69 -25.05
CA PRO A 71 1.45 15.61 -23.94
C PRO A 71 0.05 15.44 -23.37
N ASN A 72 -0.79 14.63 -23.99
CA ASN A 72 -2.18 14.36 -23.60
C ASN A 72 -2.37 12.98 -22.92
N ARG A 73 -1.32 12.35 -22.39
CA ARG A 73 -1.38 11.09 -21.67
C ARG A 73 -2.31 11.14 -20.46
N VAL A 74 -2.90 9.99 -20.14
CA VAL A 74 -3.48 9.78 -18.82
C VAL A 74 -2.36 9.91 -17.79
N ASP A 75 -2.55 10.75 -16.77
CA ASP A 75 -1.57 10.88 -15.71
C ASP A 75 -1.44 9.53 -14.99
N PRO A 76 -0.22 9.01 -14.81
CA PRO A 76 -0.04 7.68 -14.24
C PRO A 76 -0.37 7.64 -12.75
N TYR A 77 -0.84 6.48 -12.30
CA TYR A 77 -0.96 6.16 -10.88
C TYR A 77 0.41 6.18 -10.22
N GLN A 78 0.47 6.70 -8.98
CA GLN A 78 1.72 6.93 -8.27
C GLN A 78 1.75 6.20 -6.93
N PRO A 79 2.91 5.66 -6.49
CA PRO A 79 3.08 5.21 -5.12
C PRO A 79 3.09 6.42 -4.17
N ALA A 80 2.51 6.24 -2.98
CA ALA A 80 2.56 7.26 -1.93
C ALA A 80 3.95 7.30 -1.26
N GLY A 81 4.64 6.20 -1.26
CA GLY A 81 5.92 5.97 -0.60
C GLY A 81 5.95 4.63 0.11
N ASP A 82 6.94 4.44 0.93
CA ASP A 82 7.13 3.24 1.73
C ASP A 82 7.25 3.63 3.21
N LEU A 83 6.54 2.91 4.09
CA LEU A 83 6.92 2.82 5.49
C LEU A 83 7.94 1.70 5.63
N CYS A 84 9.10 2.04 6.11
CA CYS A 84 10.19 1.11 6.38
C CYS A 84 10.48 1.02 7.87
N PHE A 85 10.88 -0.15 8.33
CA PHE A 85 11.43 -0.30 9.67
C PHE A 85 12.42 -1.46 9.77
N GLU A 86 13.32 -1.33 10.70
CA GLU A 86 14.31 -2.34 11.05
C GLU A 86 14.32 -2.53 12.56
N LEU A 87 14.18 -3.78 13.01
CA LEU A 87 14.25 -4.11 14.43
C LEU A 87 15.67 -4.53 14.78
N THR A 88 16.12 -4.12 15.96
CA THR A 88 17.45 -4.44 16.47
C THR A 88 17.48 -5.86 17.01
N HIS A 89 17.94 -6.80 16.21
CA HIS A 89 18.17 -8.20 16.60
C HIS A 89 19.16 -8.84 15.63
N GLY A 90 19.70 -9.99 16.03
CA GLY A 90 20.61 -10.79 15.21
C GLY A 90 19.92 -11.65 14.17
N GLU A 91 20.49 -12.82 13.89
CA GLU A 91 20.02 -13.75 12.88
C GLU A 91 18.60 -14.27 13.18
N VAL A 92 17.78 -14.32 12.16
CA VAL A 92 16.38 -14.73 12.25
C VAL A 92 16.23 -16.21 11.95
N SER A 93 15.43 -16.90 12.75
CA SER A 93 15.04 -18.29 12.59
C SER A 93 13.52 -18.48 12.75
N GLU A 94 13.02 -19.65 12.41
CA GLU A 94 11.60 -20.02 12.54
C GLU A 94 10.63 -19.02 11.87
N TYR A 95 11.06 -18.39 10.76
CA TYR A 95 10.25 -17.40 10.07
C TYR A 95 8.98 -18.00 9.48
N ARG A 96 7.84 -17.41 9.83
CA ARG A 96 6.53 -17.76 9.28
C ARG A 96 5.77 -16.49 8.92
N ARG A 97 5.20 -16.46 7.72
CA ARG A 97 4.31 -15.40 7.25
C ARG A 97 2.98 -16.01 6.83
N GLU A 98 1.88 -15.39 7.24
CA GLU A 98 0.53 -15.83 6.90
C GLU A 98 -0.41 -14.64 6.69
N LEU A 99 -1.42 -14.82 5.85
CA LEU A 99 -2.56 -13.94 5.70
C LEU A 99 -3.81 -14.73 6.13
N ASP A 100 -4.45 -14.26 7.19
CA ASP A 100 -5.75 -14.75 7.60
C ASP A 100 -6.84 -14.03 6.81
N LEU A 101 -7.41 -14.71 5.83
CA LEU A 101 -8.44 -14.15 4.96
C LEU A 101 -9.74 -13.85 5.71
N ALA A 102 -10.05 -14.58 6.78
CA ALA A 102 -11.27 -14.37 7.54
C ALA A 102 -11.25 -13.09 8.38
N SER A 103 -10.07 -12.65 8.80
CA SER A 103 -9.88 -11.40 9.58
C SER A 103 -9.20 -10.29 8.79
N GLY A 104 -8.62 -10.59 7.61
CA GLY A 104 -7.83 -9.64 6.83
C GLY A 104 -6.48 -9.29 7.48
N LEU A 105 -6.01 -10.10 8.43
CA LEU A 105 -4.81 -9.84 9.21
C LEU A 105 -3.60 -10.55 8.61
N VAL A 106 -2.55 -9.81 8.29
CA VAL A 106 -1.24 -10.37 7.96
C VAL A 106 -0.44 -10.55 9.24
N ARG A 107 0.15 -11.72 9.44
CA ARG A 107 1.02 -12.05 10.57
C ARG A 107 2.38 -12.51 10.09
N ILE A 108 3.41 -12.02 10.76
CA ILE A 108 4.78 -12.50 10.60
C ILE A 108 5.29 -12.84 12.00
N ALA A 109 5.77 -14.05 12.18
CA ALA A 109 6.38 -14.52 13.41
C ALA A 109 7.76 -15.10 13.13
N TYR A 110 8.69 -14.86 14.03
CA TYR A 110 10.04 -15.42 13.95
C TYR A 110 10.73 -15.39 15.32
N ALA A 111 11.86 -16.07 15.42
CA ALA A 111 12.73 -16.04 16.60
C ALA A 111 14.07 -15.37 16.25
N ALA A 112 14.58 -14.53 17.15
CA ALA A 112 15.90 -13.93 17.10
C ALA A 112 16.39 -13.63 18.53
N ASP A 113 17.66 -13.83 18.83
CA ASP A 113 18.30 -13.54 20.11
C ASP A 113 17.57 -14.15 21.34
N GLY A 114 16.96 -15.33 21.16
CA GLY A 114 16.20 -16.02 22.19
C GLY A 114 14.89 -15.32 22.58
N SER A 115 14.35 -14.44 21.73
CA SER A 115 13.04 -13.80 21.82
C SER A 115 12.19 -14.18 20.62
N ARG A 116 10.88 -14.25 20.79
CA ARG A 116 9.92 -14.40 19.70
C ARG A 116 9.36 -13.04 19.35
N PHE A 117 9.42 -12.71 18.07
CA PHE A 117 8.86 -11.48 17.50
C PHE A 117 7.57 -11.78 16.76
N ARG A 118 6.62 -10.86 16.86
CA ARG A 118 5.35 -10.87 16.11
C ARG A 118 5.16 -9.51 15.46
N ARG A 119 4.85 -9.54 14.18
CA ARG A 119 4.45 -8.37 13.39
C ARG A 119 3.06 -8.63 12.86
N GLU A 120 2.13 -7.76 13.12
CA GLU A 120 0.75 -7.85 12.63
C GLU A 120 0.41 -6.59 11.83
N TYR A 121 -0.30 -6.77 10.72
CA TYR A 121 -0.65 -5.69 9.80
C TYR A 121 -2.14 -5.78 9.48
N LEU A 122 -2.82 -4.65 9.55
CA LEU A 122 -4.26 -4.56 9.36
C LEU A 122 -4.63 -3.32 8.55
N ALA A 123 -5.43 -3.50 7.48
CA ALA A 123 -6.16 -2.39 6.87
C ALA A 123 -7.43 -2.13 7.69
N HIS A 124 -7.45 -1.03 8.43
CA HIS A 124 -8.55 -0.65 9.30
C HIS A 124 -9.61 0.11 8.51
N LEU A 125 -10.67 -0.57 8.12
CA LEU A 125 -11.68 -0.07 7.18
C LEU A 125 -12.59 1.02 7.78
N ALA A 126 -12.81 1.00 9.10
CA ALA A 126 -13.66 2.00 9.75
C ALA A 126 -12.99 3.38 9.83
N HIS A 127 -11.67 3.42 9.99
CA HIS A 127 -10.89 4.67 10.08
C HIS A 127 -10.07 4.98 8.82
N ASP A 128 -10.09 4.09 7.82
CA ASP A 128 -9.28 4.21 6.59
C ASP A 128 -7.78 4.35 6.88
N LEU A 129 -7.24 3.48 7.74
CA LEU A 129 -5.85 3.47 8.19
C LEU A 129 -5.16 2.16 7.83
N ILE A 130 -3.84 2.20 7.67
CA ILE A 130 -3.00 1.00 7.72
C ILE A 130 -2.35 0.95 9.10
N LEU A 131 -2.56 -0.15 9.81
CA LEU A 131 -2.04 -0.37 11.14
C LEU A 131 -0.94 -1.42 11.12
N VAL A 132 0.13 -1.18 11.86
CA VAL A 132 1.25 -2.10 12.09
C VAL A 132 1.46 -2.26 13.58
N HIS A 133 1.37 -3.48 14.07
CA HIS A 133 1.65 -3.79 15.47
C HIS A 133 2.85 -4.73 15.56
N LEU A 134 3.82 -4.35 16.35
CA LEU A 134 5.06 -5.10 16.61
C LEU A 134 5.14 -5.43 18.09
N ALA A 135 5.44 -6.67 18.42
CA ALA A 135 5.63 -7.12 19.80
C ALA A 135 6.69 -8.22 19.88
N ALA A 136 7.34 -8.33 21.02
CA ALA A 136 8.28 -9.40 21.29
C ALA A 136 8.15 -9.89 22.75
N ASP A 137 8.68 -11.10 23.04
CA ASP A 137 8.65 -11.67 24.39
C ASP A 137 9.62 -10.93 25.36
N ARG A 138 10.58 -10.18 24.81
CA ARG A 138 11.53 -9.35 25.55
C ARG A 138 11.53 -7.93 24.95
N PRO A 139 11.91 -6.91 25.75
CA PRO A 139 12.09 -5.57 25.22
C PRO A 139 13.03 -5.56 24.00
N PHE A 140 12.69 -4.75 23.02
CA PHE A 140 13.44 -4.64 21.76
C PHE A 140 13.63 -3.18 21.36
N GLY A 141 14.51 -2.97 20.38
CA GLY A 141 14.73 -1.68 19.74
C GLY A 141 14.47 -1.75 18.24
N GLY A 142 14.47 -0.59 17.62
CA GLY A 142 14.32 -0.50 16.17
C GLY A 142 14.27 0.93 15.66
N SER A 143 14.20 1.07 14.36
CA SER A 143 14.05 2.37 13.69
C SER A 143 12.99 2.32 12.61
N PHE A 144 12.25 3.43 12.45
CA PHE A 144 11.16 3.61 11.49
C PHE A 144 11.44 4.84 10.64
N TRP A 145 11.14 4.78 9.33
CA TRP A 145 11.28 5.92 8.42
C TRP A 145 10.30 5.83 7.27
N LEU A 146 10.02 6.97 6.66
CA LEU A 146 9.30 7.06 5.40
C LEU A 146 10.30 7.34 4.28
N GLN A 147 10.07 6.73 3.13
CA GLN A 147 10.84 6.99 1.92
C GLN A 147 9.94 6.94 0.68
N ARG A 148 10.39 7.55 -0.39
CA ARG A 148 9.76 7.41 -1.71
C ARG A 148 10.85 7.37 -2.77
N ILE A 149 10.60 6.64 -3.85
CA ILE A 149 11.47 6.65 -5.01
C ILE A 149 11.66 8.08 -5.53
N GLU A 150 12.88 8.44 -5.90
CA GLU A 150 13.18 9.73 -6.52
C GLU A 150 12.39 9.91 -7.82
N ASP A 151 11.80 11.08 -7.98
CA ASP A 151 11.04 11.48 -9.15
C ASP A 151 11.32 12.97 -9.41
N ALA A 152 11.92 13.29 -10.56
CA ALA A 152 12.32 14.66 -10.90
C ALA A 152 11.15 15.66 -10.90
N ASP A 153 9.93 15.17 -11.09
CA ASP A 153 8.72 16.01 -11.13
C ASP A 153 7.90 15.92 -9.82
N CYS A 154 8.47 15.39 -8.75
CA CYS A 154 7.82 15.32 -7.43
C CYS A 154 8.73 15.89 -6.35
N PHE A 155 8.32 17.01 -5.78
CA PHE A 155 9.01 17.62 -4.64
C PHE A 155 8.59 16.89 -3.36
N LEU A 156 9.57 16.44 -2.59
CA LEU A 156 9.35 15.73 -1.33
C LEU A 156 9.88 16.56 -0.14
N HIS A 157 9.15 16.51 0.95
CA HIS A 157 9.55 17.06 2.23
C HIS A 157 9.27 16.01 3.32
N LEU A 158 10.27 15.77 4.17
CA LEU A 158 10.17 14.87 5.33
C LEU A 158 10.12 15.73 6.60
N ASP A 159 9.23 15.36 7.51
CA ASP A 159 9.12 15.94 8.85
C ASP A 159 9.05 14.79 9.86
N THR A 160 9.93 14.80 10.86
CA THR A 160 10.06 13.73 11.85
C THR A 160 10.05 14.30 13.26
N SER A 161 9.19 13.73 14.09
CA SER A 161 9.16 13.98 15.54
C SER A 161 9.20 12.64 16.29
N PRO A 162 9.39 12.61 17.62
CA PRO A 162 9.54 11.33 18.34
C PRO A 162 8.40 10.33 18.16
N GLU A 163 7.20 10.81 17.91
CA GLU A 163 5.99 9.98 17.80
C GLU A 163 5.36 10.05 16.39
N ARG A 164 6.05 10.68 15.42
CA ARG A 164 5.46 10.90 14.09
C ARG A 164 6.51 11.00 12.99
N LEU A 165 6.20 10.35 11.88
CA LEU A 165 6.86 10.51 10.60
C LEU A 165 5.86 11.11 9.61
N ALA A 166 6.28 12.10 8.83
CA ALA A 166 5.46 12.65 7.75
C ALA A 166 6.27 12.83 6.48
N LEU A 167 5.65 12.53 5.34
CA LEU A 167 6.19 12.74 4.00
C LEU A 167 5.17 13.50 3.19
N ASP A 168 5.48 14.75 2.86
CA ASP A 168 4.72 15.57 1.94
C ASP A 168 5.29 15.45 0.54
N GLY A 169 4.43 15.22 -0.44
CA GLY A 169 4.79 15.18 -1.85
C GLY A 169 3.94 16.13 -2.67
N GLN A 170 4.56 16.83 -3.62
CA GLN A 170 3.89 17.72 -4.56
C GLN A 170 4.40 17.44 -5.97
N PHE A 171 3.51 16.96 -6.86
CA PHE A 171 3.83 16.82 -8.27
C PHE A 171 3.79 18.19 -8.97
N ASP A 172 4.76 18.44 -9.84
CA ASP A 172 4.80 19.66 -10.65
C ASP A 172 3.55 19.74 -11.55
N GLY A 173 2.80 20.83 -11.39
CA GLY A 173 1.51 21.01 -12.07
C GLY A 173 0.45 19.94 -11.76
N GLY A 174 0.66 19.12 -10.74
CA GLY A 174 -0.19 18.00 -10.34
C GLY A 174 -0.77 18.13 -8.94
N ILE A 175 -1.14 16.98 -8.37
CA ILE A 175 -1.69 16.89 -7.01
C ILE A 175 -0.60 16.89 -5.95
N GLY A 176 -0.94 17.37 -4.76
CA GLY A 176 -0.18 17.15 -3.54
C GLY A 176 -0.71 15.97 -2.75
N PHE A 177 0.15 15.35 -1.95
CA PHE A 177 -0.22 14.27 -1.03
C PHE A 177 0.63 14.33 0.25
N ARG A 178 0.11 13.71 1.29
CA ARG A 178 0.83 13.52 2.55
C ARG A 178 0.63 12.10 3.04
N VAL A 179 1.73 11.47 3.42
CA VAL A 179 1.75 10.24 4.21
C VAL A 179 2.10 10.62 5.63
N GLU A 180 1.32 10.19 6.59
CA GLU A 180 1.60 10.40 8.00
C GLU A 180 1.56 9.06 8.74
N ALA A 181 2.60 8.78 9.53
CA ALA A 181 2.69 7.59 10.36
C ALA A 181 2.91 8.02 11.82
N GLY A 182 1.87 7.85 12.65
CA GLY A 182 1.97 8.00 14.09
C GLY A 182 2.58 6.75 14.72
N VAL A 183 3.47 6.92 15.69
CA VAL A 183 4.19 5.83 16.37
C VAL A 183 3.89 5.89 17.86
N GLN A 184 3.29 4.85 18.39
CA GLN A 184 3.02 4.67 19.82
C GLN A 184 3.80 3.47 20.34
N VAL A 185 4.41 3.61 21.52
CA VAL A 185 5.20 2.55 22.15
C VAL A 185 4.66 2.19 23.52
N GLU A 186 4.83 0.94 23.90
CA GLU A 186 4.63 0.47 25.27
C GLU A 186 5.98 0.18 25.90
N GLY A 187 6.26 0.85 27.02
CA GLY A 187 7.58 0.79 27.67
C GLY A 187 8.65 1.56 26.91
N GLY A 188 9.86 1.59 27.44
CA GLY A 188 11.02 2.17 26.80
C GLY A 188 10.88 3.65 26.41
N SER A 189 11.47 4.02 25.29
CA SER A 189 11.51 5.40 24.81
C SER A 189 11.50 5.53 23.29
N CYS A 190 11.04 6.71 22.81
CA CYS A 190 11.17 7.14 21.42
C CYS A 190 12.07 8.37 21.32
N ARG A 191 12.91 8.42 20.28
CA ARG A 191 13.70 9.61 19.92
C ARG A 191 13.80 9.76 18.41
N VAL A 192 14.21 10.94 17.99
CA VAL A 192 14.53 11.21 16.58
C VAL A 192 16.03 11.03 16.34
N ASP A 193 16.37 10.43 15.20
CA ASP A 193 17.72 10.32 14.69
C ASP A 193 17.71 10.57 13.18
N GLY A 194 18.03 11.79 12.78
CA GLY A 194 17.89 12.24 11.40
C GLY A 194 16.43 12.23 10.94
N ASP A 195 16.14 11.44 9.94
CA ASP A 195 14.81 11.21 9.35
C ASP A 195 14.07 10.00 9.94
N ARG A 196 14.58 9.44 11.06
CA ARG A 196 14.05 8.22 11.66
C ARG A 196 13.50 8.46 13.06
N VAL A 197 12.45 7.74 13.39
CA VAL A 197 12.02 7.50 14.77
C VAL A 197 12.72 6.24 15.24
N VAL A 198 13.48 6.36 16.32
CA VAL A 198 14.20 5.25 16.97
C VAL A 198 13.51 4.92 18.28
N VAL A 199 13.22 3.64 18.49
CA VAL A 199 12.62 3.09 19.71
C VAL A 199 13.63 2.22 20.45
N GLU A 200 13.65 2.31 21.78
CA GLU A 200 14.60 1.57 22.62
C GLU A 200 13.87 0.98 23.83
N ASP A 201 14.16 -0.29 24.14
CA ASP A 201 13.64 -1.05 25.29
C ASP A 201 12.11 -1.13 25.35
N VAL A 202 11.44 -1.19 24.18
CA VAL A 202 9.97 -1.24 24.10
C VAL A 202 9.46 -2.68 24.13
N SER A 203 8.27 -2.89 24.71
CA SER A 203 7.58 -4.19 24.70
C SER A 203 6.69 -4.34 23.47
N SER A 204 6.13 -3.24 22.97
CA SER A 204 5.38 -3.20 21.72
C SER A 204 5.46 -1.83 21.04
N VAL A 205 5.19 -1.83 19.74
CA VAL A 205 5.05 -0.61 18.92
C VAL A 205 3.77 -0.74 18.09
N LEU A 206 2.95 0.31 18.10
CA LEU A 206 1.81 0.46 17.21
C LEU A 206 2.07 1.64 16.27
N VAL A 207 2.02 1.39 14.96
CA VAL A 207 2.13 2.43 13.94
C VAL A 207 0.80 2.53 13.20
N ALA A 208 0.25 3.75 13.12
CA ALA A 208 -0.94 4.06 12.35
C ALA A 208 -0.57 4.97 11.18
N VAL A 209 -0.85 4.51 9.95
CA VAL A 209 -0.53 5.24 8.72
C VAL A 209 -1.80 5.76 8.08
N ASP A 210 -1.82 7.06 7.80
CA ASP A 210 -2.84 7.75 7.02
C ASP A 210 -2.22 8.38 5.75
N ILE A 211 -3.02 8.50 4.69
CA ILE A 211 -2.59 9.12 3.43
C ILE A 211 -3.71 10.03 2.94
N GLY A 212 -3.39 11.29 2.75
CA GLY A 212 -4.30 12.28 2.16
C GLY A 212 -3.80 12.81 0.83
N THR A 213 -4.73 13.20 -0.05
CA THR A 213 -4.39 13.84 -1.34
C THR A 213 -5.23 15.07 -1.58
N SER A 214 -4.68 16.07 -2.25
CA SER A 214 -5.40 17.29 -2.64
C SER A 214 -6.55 17.01 -3.64
N ALA A 215 -6.51 15.87 -4.34
CA ALA A 215 -7.57 15.45 -5.26
C ALA A 215 -8.91 15.15 -4.58
N GLN A 216 -8.91 14.86 -3.28
CA GLN A 216 -10.13 14.59 -2.51
C GLN A 216 -10.79 15.87 -1.95
N GLY A 217 -10.22 17.05 -2.19
CA GLY A 217 -10.66 18.30 -1.55
C GLY A 217 -10.40 18.33 -0.03
N ARG A 218 -9.78 17.29 0.50
CA ARG A 218 -9.25 17.25 1.87
C ARG A 218 -7.81 17.70 1.79
N GLY A 219 -7.43 18.63 2.64
CA GLY A 219 -6.02 18.90 2.88
C GLY A 219 -5.30 17.60 3.28
N PRO A 220 -3.98 17.57 3.22
CA PRO A 220 -3.21 16.39 3.65
C PRO A 220 -3.70 15.97 5.03
N ALA A 221 -3.82 14.65 5.20
CA ALA A 221 -4.28 14.01 6.43
C ALA A 221 -3.61 14.61 7.67
N ARG A 222 -4.38 15.01 8.63
CA ARG A 222 -3.83 15.60 9.85
C ARG A 222 -4.38 15.02 11.15
N GLU A 223 -5.45 14.24 11.14
CA GLU A 223 -6.17 13.95 12.38
C GLU A 223 -6.52 12.48 12.63
N CYS A 224 -6.47 11.61 11.61
CA CYS A 224 -6.95 10.23 11.80
C CYS A 224 -5.94 9.35 12.54
N ALA A 225 -4.64 9.48 12.28
CA ALA A 225 -3.62 8.68 12.94
C ALA A 225 -3.52 9.01 14.45
N ASP A 226 -3.53 10.30 14.80
CA ASP A 226 -3.47 10.74 16.20
C ASP A 226 -4.71 10.28 16.98
N HIS A 227 -5.89 10.30 16.35
CA HIS A 227 -7.12 9.85 17.00
C HIS A 227 -7.12 8.33 17.24
N ALA A 228 -6.64 7.54 16.29
CA ALA A 228 -6.55 6.08 16.44
C ALA A 228 -5.57 5.67 17.55
N LEU A 229 -4.48 6.42 17.71
CA LEU A 229 -3.43 6.12 18.69
C LEU A 229 -3.79 6.64 20.10
N SER A 230 -4.56 7.73 20.22
CA SER A 230 -4.76 8.41 21.51
C SER A 230 -5.67 7.67 22.49
N HIS A 231 -6.49 6.72 22.05
CA HIS A 231 -7.55 6.13 22.89
C HIS A 231 -7.74 4.62 22.79
N THR A 232 -6.97 3.90 21.95
CA THR A 232 -7.26 2.51 21.63
C THR A 232 -6.00 1.64 21.63
N ASN A 233 -6.10 0.45 22.23
CA ASN A 233 -5.05 -0.55 22.12
C ASN A 233 -5.25 -1.42 20.87
N TRP A 234 -4.26 -2.23 20.51
CA TRP A 234 -4.29 -3.10 19.35
C TRP A 234 -5.50 -4.04 19.28
N GLU A 235 -5.91 -4.63 20.40
CA GLU A 235 -7.04 -5.55 20.45
C GLU A 235 -8.38 -4.84 20.21
N ASP A 236 -8.51 -3.61 20.67
CA ASP A 236 -9.70 -2.79 20.45
C ASP A 236 -9.82 -2.40 18.95
N LEU A 237 -8.72 -2.01 18.31
CA LEU A 237 -8.68 -1.70 16.88
C LEU A 237 -9.08 -2.91 16.03
N LYS A 238 -8.57 -4.10 16.34
CA LYS A 238 -8.99 -5.33 15.66
C LYS A 238 -10.49 -5.62 15.86
N ARG A 239 -10.98 -5.45 17.08
CA ARG A 239 -12.40 -5.69 17.41
C ARG A 239 -13.32 -4.71 16.68
N GLU A 240 -12.94 -3.46 16.57
CA GLU A 240 -13.69 -2.43 15.85
C GLU A 240 -13.73 -2.67 14.34
N ASN A 241 -12.60 -3.09 13.75
CA ASN A 241 -12.51 -3.38 12.31
C ASN A 241 -13.32 -4.61 11.89
N ARG A 242 -13.40 -5.61 12.78
CA ARG A 242 -13.94 -6.94 12.46
C ARG A 242 -15.32 -6.93 11.82
N PRO A 243 -16.36 -6.27 12.35
CA PRO A 243 -17.70 -6.32 11.76
C PRO A 243 -17.77 -5.65 10.38
N VAL A 244 -16.95 -4.62 10.14
CA VAL A 244 -16.88 -3.96 8.83
C VAL A 244 -16.23 -4.88 7.81
N TYR A 245 -15.15 -5.55 8.19
CA TYR A 245 -14.44 -6.49 7.34
C TYR A 245 -15.30 -7.74 7.04
N GLU A 246 -15.90 -8.36 8.05
CA GLU A 246 -16.75 -9.55 7.91
C GLU A 246 -17.95 -9.31 6.98
N LYS A 247 -18.54 -8.12 7.02
CA LYS A 247 -19.63 -7.74 6.11
C LYS A 247 -19.17 -7.73 4.64
N LEU A 248 -17.94 -7.31 4.36
CA LEU A 248 -17.38 -7.31 3.01
C LEU A 248 -16.95 -8.71 2.58
N TYR A 249 -16.21 -9.41 3.44
CA TYR A 249 -15.67 -10.73 3.17
C TYR A 249 -16.77 -11.78 3.01
N GLY A 250 -17.81 -11.74 3.86
CA GLY A 250 -18.95 -12.66 3.80
C GLY A 250 -20.00 -12.32 2.73
N GLY A 251 -19.80 -11.25 1.94
CA GLY A 251 -20.77 -10.81 0.93
C GLY A 251 -20.93 -11.79 -0.24
N LEU A 252 -19.93 -12.63 -0.51
CA LEU A 252 -19.99 -13.71 -1.50
C LEU A 252 -19.16 -14.89 -0.99
N VAL A 253 -19.77 -16.06 -0.89
CA VAL A 253 -19.09 -17.32 -0.59
C VAL A 253 -19.26 -18.26 -1.78
N LEU A 254 -18.14 -18.73 -2.31
CA LEU A 254 -18.10 -19.76 -3.37
C LEU A 254 -17.39 -21.01 -2.82
N GLU A 255 -18.14 -22.08 -2.64
CA GLU A 255 -17.61 -23.38 -2.27
C GLU A 255 -17.43 -24.24 -3.53
N VAL A 256 -16.19 -24.64 -3.78
CA VAL A 256 -15.89 -25.59 -4.87
C VAL A 256 -15.50 -26.92 -4.22
N ASN A 257 -16.36 -27.92 -4.35
CA ASN A 257 -16.11 -29.27 -3.82
C ASN A 257 -15.02 -29.96 -4.64
N THR A 258 -13.77 -29.72 -4.31
CA THR A 258 -12.63 -30.54 -4.74
C THR A 258 -12.13 -31.34 -3.54
N PRO A 259 -12.33 -32.65 -3.50
CA PRO A 259 -12.01 -33.49 -2.32
C PRO A 259 -10.53 -33.52 -1.91
N GLN A 260 -9.65 -32.82 -2.60
CA GLN A 260 -8.20 -32.88 -2.37
C GLN A 260 -7.52 -31.51 -2.23
N ALA A 261 -8.28 -30.39 -2.27
CA ALA A 261 -7.66 -29.04 -2.26
C ALA A 261 -7.16 -28.59 -0.89
N GLU A 262 -7.60 -29.21 0.21
CA GLU A 262 -7.28 -28.74 1.56
C GLU A 262 -5.87 -29.11 2.06
N GLU A 263 -5.17 -30.06 1.41
CA GLU A 263 -3.89 -30.59 1.91
C GLU A 263 -2.67 -30.29 1.02
N LEU A 264 -2.85 -29.70 -0.18
CA LEU A 264 -1.72 -29.49 -1.09
C LEU A 264 -1.10 -28.10 -0.92
N PRO A 265 0.22 -28.03 -0.62
CA PRO A 265 0.94 -26.75 -0.73
C PRO A 265 0.73 -26.16 -2.13
N TRP A 266 0.44 -24.86 -2.21
CA TRP A 266 0.12 -24.15 -3.46
C TRP A 266 1.14 -24.40 -4.61
N LYS A 267 2.41 -24.67 -4.29
CA LYS A 267 3.44 -25.07 -5.26
C LYS A 267 3.10 -26.35 -5.99
N LYS A 268 2.54 -27.33 -5.29
CA LYS A 268 2.18 -28.62 -5.86
C LYS A 268 0.94 -28.51 -6.75
N ILE A 269 0.00 -27.64 -6.38
CA ILE A 269 -1.17 -27.33 -7.20
C ILE A 269 -0.76 -26.63 -8.51
N LEU A 270 0.21 -25.71 -8.46
CA LEU A 270 0.74 -25.05 -9.66
C LEU A 270 1.56 -25.99 -10.55
N GLU A 271 2.36 -26.87 -9.98
CA GLU A 271 3.12 -27.85 -10.73
C GLU A 271 2.19 -28.84 -11.46
N GLU A 272 1.12 -29.29 -10.83
CA GLU A 272 0.11 -30.17 -11.44
C GLU A 272 -0.72 -29.42 -12.52
N ALA A 273 -1.05 -28.15 -12.33
CA ALA A 273 -1.78 -27.34 -13.31
C ALA A 273 -0.95 -26.99 -14.57
N LEU A 274 0.39 -26.99 -14.46
CA LEU A 274 1.29 -26.76 -15.60
C LEU A 274 1.59 -28.03 -16.40
N LEU A 275 1.20 -29.22 -15.92
CA LEU A 275 1.40 -30.49 -16.57
C LEU A 275 0.13 -31.04 -17.30
N THR A 276 -1.00 -30.33 -17.19
CA THR A 276 -2.25 -30.55 -17.91
C THR A 276 -2.49 -29.52 -18.99
#